data_c22fda534136dda05d4649131b5b1b6b
#
_entry.id   c22fda534136dda05d4649131b5b1b6b
#
_cell.length_a   1.000
_cell.length_b   1.000
_cell.length_c   1.000
_cell.angle_alpha   90.00
_cell.angle_beta   90.00
_cell.angle_gamma   90.00
#
_symmetry.space_group_name_H-M   'P 1'
#
loop_
_entity.id
_entity.type
_entity.pdbx_description
1 polymer ?
#
loop_
_entity_poly.entity_id
_entity_poly.type
_entity_poly.pdbx_seq_one_letter_code
_entity_poly.pdbx_strand_id
1 'polypeptide(L)'
;MPQPITAIIVGAGHRSLVYARYALDHPDRLKIVGVADPDAERRQMAQRYFSLSDDMLFENAAALAQRGKLADAVINGTMDQQHVETAVPLLEAGYDMLLEKPFAINEAELRTLIGAARRSGRKVMICHVLRYAPFYAEIRKRLPALGKIQGIETTEHVSHHHMLVSYVRGKWRGAATAGHHSMLLAKCCHDIDLIMWMKSGIAPVRVSSFGGMQQFRPENAPAGAGNRCLVDCPPEVEANCPFSARKQYLEHPDRWSFYVWRDLENVERPTLEQKAALLKTSDYGLCAYKTGAEIVDNQTVIIQFADGSIASHNMLTGTPLAQRTIHITGERGEILGRVDDSRFTMRVLDPHSTAEYREETVDLNASGDTSGVKGGHAGGDERLVADFVSLLLGEKPSVSCTSIEDSIAGHMTVFRADQAMETGQVVEIPRV
;
A
#
# COMPACT_ATOMS: atom_id res chain seq x y z
N MET A 1 35.15 4.41 3.62
CA MET A 1 33.77 3.95 3.68
C MET A 1 33.22 3.98 2.26
N PRO A 2 32.38 3.08 1.81
CA PRO A 2 31.74 3.20 0.50
C PRO A 2 30.96 4.53 0.45
N GLN A 3 30.85 5.10 -0.73
CA GLN A 3 30.02 6.30 -0.90
C GLN A 3 28.54 5.96 -0.71
N PRO A 4 27.73 6.86 -0.12
CA PRO A 4 26.31 6.64 0.00
C PRO A 4 25.66 6.53 -1.38
N ILE A 5 24.63 5.69 -1.49
CA ILE A 5 23.76 5.64 -2.68
C ILE A 5 23.09 7.00 -2.85
N THR A 6 23.10 7.52 -4.08
CA THR A 6 22.41 8.77 -4.41
C THR A 6 21.04 8.47 -5.02
N ALA A 7 19.99 9.21 -4.61
CA ALA A 7 18.66 9.04 -5.14
C ALA A 7 17.96 10.38 -5.44
N ILE A 8 17.05 10.35 -6.43
CA ILE A 8 16.17 11.47 -6.79
C ILE A 8 14.73 11.06 -6.47
N ILE A 9 13.98 11.97 -5.85
CA ILE A 9 12.55 11.79 -5.58
C ILE A 9 11.76 12.08 -6.86
N VAL A 10 10.85 11.19 -7.25
CA VAL A 10 9.92 11.37 -8.37
C VAL A 10 8.49 11.29 -7.83
N GLY A 11 7.79 12.44 -7.86
CA GLY A 11 6.55 12.64 -7.13
C GLY A 11 6.79 12.87 -5.63
N ALA A 12 6.99 14.13 -5.22
CA ALA A 12 7.28 14.52 -3.82
C ALA A 12 6.03 14.51 -2.94
N GLY A 13 5.21 13.47 -3.08
CA GLY A 13 4.06 13.20 -2.24
C GLY A 13 4.45 12.57 -0.90
N HIS A 14 3.44 12.35 -0.04
CA HIS A 14 3.62 11.79 1.30
C HIS A 14 4.47 10.50 1.32
N ARG A 15 4.20 9.54 0.40
CA ARG A 15 4.90 8.24 0.42
C ARG A 15 6.37 8.38 0.08
N SER A 16 6.70 9.10 -1.00
CA SER A 16 8.10 9.32 -1.39
C SER A 16 8.89 10.01 -0.29
N LEU A 17 8.30 10.99 0.40
CA LEU A 17 8.96 11.69 1.51
C LEU A 17 9.19 10.79 2.71
N VAL A 18 8.26 9.86 3.02
CA VAL A 18 8.44 8.85 4.07
C VAL A 18 9.68 8.00 3.78
N TYR A 19 9.84 7.53 2.54
CA TYR A 19 11.01 6.74 2.15
C TYR A 19 12.30 7.56 2.12
N ALA A 20 12.24 8.77 1.54
CA ALA A 20 13.39 9.65 1.42
C ALA A 20 13.96 10.10 2.78
N ARG A 21 13.10 10.14 3.82
CA ARG A 21 13.51 10.49 5.18
C ARG A 21 14.61 9.56 5.72
N TYR A 22 14.68 8.32 5.28
CA TYR A 22 15.79 7.42 5.63
C TYR A 22 17.17 8.05 5.40
N ALA A 23 17.33 8.91 4.39
CA ALA A 23 18.58 9.60 4.11
C ALA A 23 19.00 10.62 5.19
N LEU A 24 18.05 11.14 5.97
CA LEU A 24 18.33 12.06 7.07
C LEU A 24 18.86 11.31 8.31
N ASP A 25 18.34 10.11 8.54
CA ASP A 25 18.72 9.29 9.68
C ASP A 25 19.98 8.44 9.37
N HIS A 26 20.25 8.17 8.07
CA HIS A 26 21.36 7.33 7.57
C HIS A 26 22.11 8.01 6.39
N PRO A 27 22.72 9.19 6.60
CA PRO A 27 23.35 9.98 5.52
C PRO A 27 24.61 9.32 4.94
N ASP A 28 25.18 8.36 5.63
CA ASP A 28 26.29 7.51 5.20
C ASP A 28 25.86 6.39 4.24
N ARG A 29 24.55 6.08 4.17
CA ARG A 29 23.99 5.00 3.35
C ARG A 29 23.21 5.52 2.15
N LEU A 30 22.39 6.58 2.33
CA LEU A 30 21.56 7.18 1.29
C LEU A 30 21.67 8.71 1.32
N LYS A 31 21.74 9.32 0.15
CA LYS A 31 21.68 10.78 -0.04
C LYS A 31 20.65 11.13 -1.08
N ILE A 32 19.68 11.97 -0.74
CA ILE A 32 18.77 12.57 -1.71
C ILE A 32 19.49 13.74 -2.39
N VAL A 33 19.54 13.72 -3.71
CA VAL A 33 20.30 14.72 -4.50
C VAL A 33 19.42 15.53 -5.45
N GLY A 34 18.13 15.20 -5.61
CA GLY A 34 17.22 15.93 -6.48
C GLY A 34 15.76 15.54 -6.27
N VAL A 35 14.87 16.27 -6.92
CA VAL A 35 13.42 16.05 -6.89
C VAL A 35 12.79 16.39 -8.24
N ALA A 36 11.84 15.57 -8.68
CA ALA A 36 10.97 15.78 -9.83
C ALA A 36 9.50 15.74 -9.38
N ASP A 37 8.78 16.86 -9.47
CA ASP A 37 7.36 16.97 -9.15
C ASP A 37 6.75 18.12 -9.95
N PRO A 38 5.55 18.03 -10.52
CA PRO A 38 4.91 19.15 -11.22
C PRO A 38 4.55 20.32 -10.30
N ASP A 39 4.35 20.07 -9.02
CA ASP A 39 4.02 21.08 -8.02
C ASP A 39 5.31 21.80 -7.55
N ALA A 40 5.41 23.10 -7.86
CA ALA A 40 6.57 23.92 -7.51
C ALA A 40 6.79 24.02 -5.98
N GLU A 41 5.72 24.06 -5.20
CA GLU A 41 5.82 24.17 -3.73
C GLU A 41 6.38 22.89 -3.13
N ARG A 42 5.99 21.73 -3.67
CA ARG A 42 6.53 20.44 -3.26
C ARG A 42 8.01 20.30 -3.62
N ARG A 43 8.42 20.80 -4.81
CA ARG A 43 9.84 20.85 -5.16
C ARG A 43 10.63 21.71 -4.16
N GLN A 44 10.11 22.90 -3.82
CA GLN A 44 10.75 23.80 -2.85
C GLN A 44 10.76 23.22 -1.43
N MET A 45 9.70 22.52 -1.04
CA MET A 45 9.67 21.82 0.25
C MET A 45 10.73 20.72 0.31
N ALA A 46 10.84 19.88 -0.71
CA ALA A 46 11.87 18.85 -0.79
C ALA A 46 13.27 19.47 -0.85
N GLN A 47 13.46 20.58 -1.58
CA GLN A 47 14.71 21.33 -1.64
C GLN A 47 15.17 21.76 -0.25
N ARG A 48 14.30 22.38 0.53
CA ARG A 48 14.61 22.78 1.91
C ARG A 48 14.91 21.60 2.81
N TYR A 49 14.13 20.52 2.67
CA TYR A 49 14.24 19.34 3.53
C TYR A 49 15.55 18.58 3.33
N PHE A 50 16.02 18.48 2.08
CA PHE A 50 17.20 17.70 1.69
C PHE A 50 18.39 18.58 1.25
N SER A 51 18.28 19.90 1.35
CA SER A 51 19.33 20.86 0.95
C SER A 51 19.75 20.68 -0.52
N LEU A 52 18.78 20.58 -1.45
CA LEU A 52 19.02 20.35 -2.86
C LEU A 52 19.49 21.64 -3.56
N SER A 53 20.35 21.49 -4.57
CA SER A 53 20.73 22.60 -5.46
C SER A 53 19.63 22.90 -6.49
N ASP A 54 19.56 24.14 -6.97
CA ASP A 54 18.51 24.59 -7.89
C ASP A 54 18.47 23.81 -9.22
N ASP A 55 19.64 23.38 -9.71
CA ASP A 55 19.79 22.61 -10.95
C ASP A 55 19.33 21.15 -10.82
N MET A 56 18.99 20.69 -9.60
CA MET A 56 18.47 19.35 -9.30
C MET A 56 16.95 19.34 -9.00
N LEU A 57 16.25 20.43 -9.38
CA LEU A 57 14.79 20.54 -9.28
C LEU A 57 14.18 20.38 -10.68
N PHE A 58 13.42 19.32 -10.90
CA PHE A 58 12.80 18.99 -12.19
C PHE A 58 11.28 19.15 -12.13
N GLU A 59 10.67 19.66 -13.18
CA GLU A 59 9.22 19.84 -13.25
C GLU A 59 8.44 18.51 -13.31
N ASN A 60 9.07 17.46 -13.82
CA ASN A 60 8.45 16.13 -13.93
C ASN A 60 9.51 15.05 -14.22
N ALA A 61 9.07 13.80 -14.23
CA ALA A 61 9.93 12.64 -14.51
C ALA A 61 10.54 12.68 -15.93
N ALA A 62 9.81 13.20 -16.92
CA ALA A 62 10.31 13.31 -18.30
C ALA A 62 11.46 14.30 -18.41
N ALA A 63 11.37 15.47 -17.75
CA ALA A 63 12.44 16.45 -17.68
C ALA A 63 13.69 15.86 -16.99
N LEU A 64 13.52 15.05 -15.94
CA LEU A 64 14.62 14.34 -15.32
C LEU A 64 15.25 13.31 -16.29
N ALA A 65 14.44 12.48 -16.94
CA ALA A 65 14.93 11.45 -17.87
C ALA A 65 15.74 12.03 -19.02
N GLN A 66 15.36 13.21 -19.56
CA GLN A 66 16.09 13.92 -20.62
C GLN A 66 17.50 14.37 -20.21
N ARG A 67 17.75 14.55 -18.90
CA ARG A 67 19.09 14.91 -18.38
C ARG A 67 20.03 13.69 -18.26
N GLY A 68 19.52 12.49 -18.55
CA GLY A 68 20.27 11.26 -18.35
C GLY A 68 20.43 10.89 -16.87
N LYS A 69 21.37 10.00 -16.56
CA LYS A 69 21.59 9.48 -15.20
C LYS A 69 22.36 10.48 -14.33
N LEU A 70 21.72 11.09 -13.35
CA LEU A 70 22.28 12.06 -12.39
C LEU A 70 22.44 11.49 -10.96
N ALA A 71 21.91 10.30 -10.70
CA ALA A 71 21.99 9.60 -9.42
C ALA A 71 21.98 8.08 -9.65
N ASP A 72 22.25 7.31 -8.61
CA ASP A 72 22.21 5.83 -8.68
C ASP A 72 20.79 5.32 -8.87
N ALA A 73 19.83 5.92 -8.17
CA ALA A 73 18.46 5.44 -8.11
C ALA A 73 17.42 6.58 -8.12
N VAL A 74 16.16 6.18 -8.29
CA VAL A 74 14.99 7.04 -8.07
C VAL A 74 14.03 6.38 -7.05
N ILE A 75 13.37 7.23 -6.25
CA ILE A 75 12.23 6.86 -5.40
C ILE A 75 10.99 7.38 -6.10
N ASN A 76 10.25 6.50 -6.78
CA ASN A 76 9.07 6.86 -7.56
C ASN A 76 7.79 6.58 -6.78
N GLY A 77 7.14 7.64 -6.32
CA GLY A 77 5.84 7.60 -5.64
C GLY A 77 4.85 8.59 -6.26
N THR A 78 4.80 8.60 -7.59
CA THR A 78 3.77 9.32 -8.36
C THR A 78 2.37 8.71 -8.10
N MET A 79 1.35 9.12 -8.84
CA MET A 79 0.02 8.51 -8.74
C MET A 79 -0.02 7.16 -9.47
N ASP A 80 -0.93 6.29 -9.05
CA ASP A 80 -1.09 4.92 -9.55
C ASP A 80 -1.05 4.83 -11.08
N GLN A 81 -1.83 5.69 -11.76
CA GLN A 81 -1.90 5.75 -13.23
C GLN A 81 -0.65 6.34 -13.92
N GLN A 82 0.29 6.90 -13.15
CA GLN A 82 1.52 7.52 -13.68
C GLN A 82 2.76 6.65 -13.45
N HIS A 83 2.65 5.56 -12.69
CA HIS A 83 3.81 4.75 -12.31
C HIS A 83 4.58 4.24 -13.53
N VAL A 84 3.89 3.66 -14.51
CA VAL A 84 4.55 3.07 -15.69
C VAL A 84 5.08 4.17 -16.63
N GLU A 85 4.30 5.23 -16.87
CA GLU A 85 4.70 6.37 -17.68
C GLU A 85 5.98 7.03 -17.15
N THR A 86 6.09 7.17 -15.82
CA THR A 86 7.27 7.80 -15.19
C THR A 86 8.42 6.83 -15.00
N ALA A 87 8.16 5.55 -14.77
CA ALA A 87 9.20 4.54 -14.52
C ALA A 87 9.98 4.17 -15.78
N VAL A 88 9.30 3.92 -16.91
CA VAL A 88 9.95 3.41 -18.12
C VAL A 88 11.08 4.31 -18.61
N PRO A 89 10.90 5.63 -18.83
CA PRO A 89 11.99 6.47 -19.31
C PRO A 89 13.15 6.59 -18.30
N LEU A 90 12.88 6.50 -17.01
CA LEU A 90 13.91 6.54 -15.98
C LEU A 90 14.73 5.23 -15.92
N LEU A 91 14.09 4.07 -16.11
CA LEU A 91 14.78 2.80 -16.25
C LEU A 91 15.67 2.79 -17.50
N GLU A 92 15.19 3.32 -18.63
CA GLU A 92 15.94 3.46 -19.88
C GLU A 92 17.11 4.46 -19.74
N ALA A 93 16.96 5.50 -18.92
CA ALA A 93 18.03 6.41 -18.54
C ALA A 93 19.06 5.79 -17.58
N GLY A 94 18.82 4.58 -17.09
CA GLY A 94 19.79 3.80 -16.31
C GLY A 94 19.66 3.92 -14.79
N TYR A 95 18.55 4.45 -14.26
CA TYR A 95 18.30 4.49 -12.84
C TYR A 95 17.83 3.14 -12.29
N ASP A 96 18.35 2.72 -11.14
CA ASP A 96 17.68 1.73 -10.31
C ASP A 96 16.47 2.37 -9.61
N MET A 97 15.47 1.60 -9.17
CA MET A 97 14.19 2.18 -8.77
C MET A 97 13.58 1.54 -7.53
N LEU A 98 13.16 2.37 -6.58
CA LEU A 98 12.19 2.05 -5.56
C LEU A 98 10.83 2.59 -6.04
N LEU A 99 9.87 1.70 -6.34
CA LEU A 99 8.59 2.04 -6.98
C LEU A 99 7.42 1.78 -6.05
N GLU A 100 6.57 2.80 -5.86
CA GLU A 100 5.34 2.66 -5.08
C GLU A 100 4.34 1.68 -5.73
N LYS A 101 3.54 1.09 -4.86
CA LYS A 101 2.43 0.21 -5.25
C LYS A 101 1.12 1.03 -5.44
N PRO A 102 0.18 0.57 -6.27
CA PRO A 102 0.30 -0.51 -7.24
C PRO A 102 1.21 -0.07 -8.39
N PHE A 103 2.14 -0.91 -8.79
CA PHE A 103 3.16 -0.51 -9.77
C PHE A 103 2.69 -0.58 -11.24
N ALA A 104 1.46 -1.01 -11.47
CA ALA A 104 0.71 -0.93 -12.73
C ALA A 104 -0.78 -0.99 -12.44
N ILE A 105 -1.62 -0.37 -13.27
CA ILE A 105 -3.09 -0.35 -13.08
C ILE A 105 -3.83 -1.35 -13.98
N ASN A 106 -3.12 -1.99 -14.92
CA ASN A 106 -3.65 -3.03 -15.80
C ASN A 106 -2.51 -3.95 -16.31
N GLU A 107 -2.91 -5.06 -16.95
CA GLU A 107 -1.96 -6.05 -17.46
C GLU A 107 -1.02 -5.50 -18.54
N ALA A 108 -1.49 -4.61 -19.42
CA ALA A 108 -0.67 -4.05 -20.50
C ALA A 108 0.47 -3.18 -19.92
N GLU A 109 0.16 -2.36 -18.94
CA GLU A 109 1.15 -1.58 -18.19
C GLU A 109 2.12 -2.47 -17.42
N LEU A 110 1.61 -3.51 -16.76
CA LEU A 110 2.45 -4.48 -16.06
C LEU A 110 3.50 -5.09 -16.99
N ARG A 111 3.07 -5.57 -18.16
CA ARG A 111 3.96 -6.14 -19.18
C ARG A 111 4.96 -5.12 -19.71
N THR A 112 4.53 -3.88 -19.91
CA THR A 112 5.39 -2.78 -20.39
C THR A 112 6.51 -2.50 -19.38
N LEU A 113 6.16 -2.36 -18.09
CA LEU A 113 7.11 -2.08 -17.02
C LEU A 113 8.12 -3.23 -16.84
N ILE A 114 7.64 -4.48 -16.80
CA ILE A 114 8.50 -5.66 -16.69
C ILE A 114 9.47 -5.72 -17.88
N GLY A 115 8.96 -5.48 -19.09
CA GLY A 115 9.78 -5.44 -20.29
C GLY A 115 10.87 -4.37 -20.20
N ALA A 116 10.57 -3.18 -19.70
CA ALA A 116 11.54 -2.11 -19.52
C ALA A 116 12.58 -2.46 -18.45
N ALA A 117 12.17 -3.00 -17.30
CA ALA A 117 13.07 -3.43 -16.23
C ALA A 117 14.05 -4.51 -16.72
N ARG A 118 13.56 -5.53 -17.45
CA ARG A 118 14.39 -6.61 -18.02
C ARG A 118 15.36 -6.10 -19.09
N ARG A 119 14.91 -5.22 -20.01
CA ARG A 119 15.78 -4.64 -21.04
C ARG A 119 16.87 -3.75 -20.48
N SER A 120 16.52 -2.90 -19.51
CA SER A 120 17.48 -1.98 -18.90
C SER A 120 18.46 -2.69 -17.96
N GLY A 121 18.12 -3.88 -17.46
CA GLY A 121 18.90 -4.59 -16.45
C GLY A 121 18.98 -3.85 -15.11
N ARG A 122 18.04 -2.91 -14.84
CA ARG A 122 18.00 -2.13 -13.60
C ARG A 122 17.28 -2.89 -12.49
N LYS A 123 17.70 -2.62 -11.27
CA LYS A 123 17.07 -3.17 -10.08
C LYS A 123 15.80 -2.37 -9.79
N VAL A 124 14.66 -3.04 -9.77
CA VAL A 124 13.37 -2.45 -9.41
C VAL A 124 12.82 -3.17 -8.19
N MET A 125 12.61 -2.41 -7.12
CA MET A 125 12.04 -2.91 -5.87
C MET A 125 10.70 -2.24 -5.63
N ILE A 126 9.68 -3.04 -5.32
CA ILE A 126 8.31 -2.58 -5.13
C ILE A 126 8.03 -2.31 -3.65
N CYS A 127 7.27 -1.25 -3.35
CA CYS A 127 6.98 -0.83 -1.98
C CYS A 127 5.91 -1.70 -1.30
N HIS A 128 6.07 -3.03 -1.30
CA HIS A 128 5.24 -3.95 -0.52
C HIS A 128 5.70 -3.99 0.95
N VAL A 129 5.51 -2.89 1.64
CA VAL A 129 6.03 -2.61 2.99
C VAL A 129 5.60 -3.63 4.05
N LEU A 130 4.48 -4.33 3.87
CA LEU A 130 4.01 -5.30 4.87
C LEU A 130 4.92 -6.52 5.00
N ARG A 131 5.69 -6.91 3.96
CA ARG A 131 6.70 -7.97 4.10
C ARG A 131 7.78 -7.60 5.15
N TYR A 132 8.00 -6.30 5.36
CA TYR A 132 9.00 -5.77 6.30
C TYR A 132 8.45 -5.53 7.72
N ALA A 133 7.14 -5.63 7.91
CA ALA A 133 6.56 -5.59 9.24
C ALA A 133 7.03 -6.81 10.05
N PRO A 134 7.54 -6.62 11.29
CA PRO A 134 8.07 -7.70 12.11
C PRO A 134 7.15 -8.90 12.24
N PHE A 135 5.85 -8.64 12.36
CA PHE A 135 4.81 -9.66 12.45
C PHE A 135 4.88 -10.66 11.28
N TYR A 136 4.87 -10.18 10.04
CA TYR A 136 4.91 -11.04 8.87
C TYR A 136 6.28 -11.65 8.62
N ALA A 137 7.35 -10.91 8.90
CA ALA A 137 8.72 -11.42 8.79
C ALA A 137 8.98 -12.60 9.76
N GLU A 138 8.45 -12.51 10.98
CA GLU A 138 8.56 -13.58 11.97
C GLU A 138 7.71 -14.81 11.61
N ILE A 139 6.51 -14.61 11.08
CA ILE A 139 5.70 -15.70 10.52
C ILE A 139 6.47 -16.41 9.40
N ARG A 140 7.01 -15.63 8.44
CA ARG A 140 7.76 -16.19 7.29
C ARG A 140 8.92 -17.08 7.70
N LYS A 141 9.66 -16.69 8.74
CA LYS A 141 10.77 -17.50 9.27
C LYS A 141 10.33 -18.85 9.83
N ARG A 142 9.10 -18.95 10.32
CA ARG A 142 8.56 -20.16 10.97
C ARG A 142 7.82 -21.10 10.04
N LEU A 143 7.47 -20.68 8.82
CA LEU A 143 6.76 -21.54 7.84
C LEU A 143 7.39 -22.91 7.61
N PRO A 144 8.74 -23.07 7.58
CA PRO A 144 9.35 -24.40 7.38
C PRO A 144 8.94 -25.44 8.44
N ALA A 145 8.59 -25.00 9.66
CA ALA A 145 8.13 -25.91 10.71
C ALA A 145 6.74 -26.52 10.42
N LEU A 146 5.90 -25.82 9.62
CA LEU A 146 4.56 -26.28 9.25
C LEU A 146 4.59 -27.36 8.14
N GLY A 147 5.73 -27.59 7.47
CA GLY A 147 5.79 -28.42 6.29
C GLY A 147 5.22 -27.75 5.05
N LYS A 148 4.59 -28.52 4.16
CA LYS A 148 3.93 -28.00 2.97
C LYS A 148 2.69 -27.21 3.38
N ILE A 149 2.59 -25.96 2.92
CA ILE A 149 1.43 -25.09 3.21
C ILE A 149 0.25 -25.55 2.37
N GLN A 150 -0.85 -25.86 3.03
CA GLN A 150 -2.10 -26.35 2.45
C GLN A 150 -3.13 -25.24 2.25
N GLY A 151 -3.19 -24.28 3.19
CA GLY A 151 -4.15 -23.19 3.18
C GLY A 151 -3.59 -21.90 3.76
N ILE A 152 -4.06 -20.76 3.24
CA ILE A 152 -3.80 -19.42 3.78
C ILE A 152 -5.11 -18.64 3.77
N GLU A 153 -5.51 -18.13 4.92
CA GLU A 153 -6.67 -17.25 5.05
C GLU A 153 -6.20 -15.89 5.55
N THR A 154 -6.61 -14.82 4.88
CA THR A 154 -6.30 -13.45 5.29
C THR A 154 -7.54 -12.57 5.29
N THR A 155 -7.57 -11.59 6.18
CA THR A 155 -8.64 -10.59 6.23
C THR A 155 -8.04 -9.20 6.39
N GLU A 156 -8.55 -8.23 5.65
CA GLU A 156 -8.32 -6.81 5.84
C GLU A 156 -9.64 -6.11 6.19
N HIS A 157 -9.74 -5.58 7.39
CA HIS A 157 -10.80 -4.66 7.79
C HIS A 157 -10.29 -3.22 7.63
N VAL A 158 -10.81 -2.50 6.64
CA VAL A 158 -10.46 -1.09 6.41
C VAL A 158 -11.37 -0.22 7.25
N SER A 159 -10.81 0.53 8.21
CA SER A 159 -11.62 1.41 9.06
C SER A 159 -12.40 2.44 8.23
N HIS A 160 -13.58 2.83 8.74
CA HIS A 160 -14.40 3.84 8.09
C HIS A 160 -13.67 5.17 7.85
N HIS A 161 -12.77 5.59 8.74
CA HIS A 161 -11.95 6.78 8.55
C HIS A 161 -11.05 6.66 7.30
N HIS A 162 -10.35 5.54 7.16
CA HIS A 162 -9.48 5.31 6.01
C HIS A 162 -10.29 5.15 4.73
N MET A 163 -11.40 4.39 4.78
CA MET A 163 -12.30 4.23 3.64
C MET A 163 -12.82 5.58 3.15
N LEU A 164 -13.32 6.44 4.05
CA LEU A 164 -13.87 7.74 3.71
C LEU A 164 -12.84 8.67 3.08
N VAL A 165 -11.66 8.78 3.67
CA VAL A 165 -10.66 9.76 3.23
C VAL A 165 -9.95 9.35 1.95
N SER A 166 -9.80 8.06 1.67
CA SER A 166 -9.05 7.58 0.52
C SER A 166 -9.95 7.15 -0.64
N TYR A 167 -11.02 6.42 -0.34
CA TYR A 167 -11.76 5.63 -1.34
C TYR A 167 -13.20 6.11 -1.58
N VAL A 168 -13.79 6.86 -0.66
CA VAL A 168 -15.14 7.40 -0.84
C VAL A 168 -15.12 8.87 -1.25
N ARG A 169 -14.32 9.70 -0.57
CA ARG A 169 -14.18 11.15 -0.85
C ARG A 169 -12.84 11.50 -1.50
N GLY A 170 -11.85 10.62 -1.37
CA GLY A 170 -10.48 10.87 -1.80
C GLY A 170 -10.19 10.47 -3.23
N LYS A 171 -8.90 10.50 -3.55
CA LYS A 171 -8.37 10.33 -4.90
C LYS A 171 -8.41 8.90 -5.45
N TRP A 172 -8.73 7.90 -4.62
CA TRP A 172 -8.91 6.50 -5.08
C TRP A 172 -10.38 6.08 -5.15
N ARG A 173 -11.31 7.02 -5.32
CA ARG A 173 -12.75 6.75 -5.34
C ARG A 173 -13.28 6.12 -6.64
N GLY A 174 -12.46 6.10 -7.69
CA GLY A 174 -12.87 5.51 -8.97
C GLY A 174 -11.90 5.79 -10.11
N ALA A 175 -12.20 5.28 -11.30
CA ALA A 175 -11.35 5.35 -12.47
C ALA A 175 -11.01 6.79 -12.90
N ALA A 176 -11.93 7.73 -12.74
CA ALA A 176 -11.71 9.14 -13.08
C ALA A 176 -10.59 9.81 -12.24
N THR A 177 -10.28 9.30 -11.06
CA THR A 177 -9.31 9.89 -10.13
C THR A 177 -8.03 9.07 -9.97
N ALA A 178 -8.12 7.74 -10.04
CA ALA A 178 -7.00 6.82 -9.82
C ALA A 178 -6.61 6.02 -11.06
N GLY A 179 -7.38 6.11 -12.14
CA GLY A 179 -7.20 5.30 -13.35
C GLY A 179 -7.80 3.89 -13.25
N HIS A 180 -8.31 3.52 -12.07
CA HIS A 180 -8.95 2.22 -11.80
C HIS A 180 -10.00 2.36 -10.68
N HIS A 181 -10.85 1.33 -10.51
CA HIS A 181 -11.87 1.24 -9.46
C HIS A 181 -11.70 0.01 -8.56
N SER A 182 -10.53 -0.60 -8.59
CA SER A 182 -10.22 -1.80 -7.80
C SER A 182 -9.71 -1.45 -6.41
N MET A 183 -10.48 -1.82 -5.37
CA MET A 183 -10.02 -1.75 -3.98
C MET A 183 -8.94 -2.79 -3.71
N LEU A 184 -9.02 -3.95 -4.35
CA LEU A 184 -8.02 -4.99 -4.24
C LEU A 184 -6.65 -4.49 -4.72
N LEU A 185 -6.61 -3.74 -5.84
CA LEU A 185 -5.39 -3.13 -6.36
C LEU A 185 -4.89 -1.97 -5.48
N ALA A 186 -5.76 -1.02 -5.15
CA ALA A 186 -5.38 0.18 -4.40
C ALA A 186 -4.91 -0.13 -2.97
N LYS A 187 -5.55 -1.10 -2.30
CA LYS A 187 -5.35 -1.39 -0.87
C LYS A 187 -4.82 -2.79 -0.61
N CYS A 188 -5.51 -3.81 -1.07
CA CYS A 188 -5.23 -5.20 -0.69
C CYS A 188 -4.18 -5.89 -1.59
N CYS A 189 -3.55 -5.17 -2.52
CA CYS A 189 -2.38 -5.69 -3.22
C CYS A 189 -1.26 -6.10 -2.26
N HIS A 190 -1.17 -5.46 -1.09
CA HIS A 190 -0.29 -5.87 -0.02
C HIS A 190 -0.64 -7.26 0.54
N ASP A 191 -1.93 -7.53 0.73
CA ASP A 191 -2.41 -8.78 1.33
C ASP A 191 -2.28 -9.95 0.33
N ILE A 192 -2.57 -9.69 -0.95
CA ILE A 192 -2.32 -10.66 -2.04
C ILE A 192 -0.81 -10.91 -2.20
N ASP A 193 0.02 -9.87 -2.11
CA ASP A 193 1.47 -10.00 -2.13
C ASP A 193 1.99 -10.86 -0.97
N LEU A 194 1.49 -10.67 0.25
CA LEU A 194 1.82 -11.52 1.40
C LEU A 194 1.48 -12.99 1.15
N ILE A 195 0.29 -13.28 0.58
CA ILE A 195 -0.11 -14.64 0.22
C ILE A 195 0.90 -15.24 -0.76
N MET A 196 1.27 -14.50 -1.83
CA MET A 196 2.27 -14.97 -2.80
C MET A 196 3.64 -15.20 -2.15
N TRP A 197 4.05 -14.30 -1.28
CA TRP A 197 5.31 -14.42 -0.56
C TRP A 197 5.34 -15.63 0.37
N MET A 198 4.25 -15.89 1.13
CA MET A 198 4.15 -17.08 1.98
C MET A 198 4.14 -18.39 1.16
N LYS A 199 3.68 -18.33 -0.09
CA LYS A 199 3.68 -19.44 -1.08
C LYS A 199 4.82 -19.39 -2.07
N SER A 200 5.92 -18.66 -1.79
CA SER A 200 7.04 -18.47 -2.72
C SER A 200 7.46 -19.77 -3.42
N GLY A 201 7.62 -19.72 -4.73
CA GLY A 201 7.97 -20.85 -5.58
C GLY A 201 6.80 -21.67 -6.09
N ILE A 202 5.57 -21.43 -5.62
CA ILE A 202 4.35 -22.09 -6.09
C ILE A 202 3.47 -21.08 -6.82
N ALA A 203 3.24 -21.28 -8.10
CA ALA A 203 2.46 -20.35 -8.91
C ALA A 203 0.96 -20.40 -8.58
N PRO A 204 0.26 -19.25 -8.48
CA PRO A 204 -1.20 -19.24 -8.52
C PRO A 204 -1.65 -19.63 -9.93
N VAL A 205 -2.76 -20.39 -10.06
CA VAL A 205 -3.22 -20.92 -11.35
C VAL A 205 -4.61 -20.46 -11.76
N ARG A 206 -5.50 -20.23 -10.78
CA ARG A 206 -6.84 -19.68 -11.05
C ARG A 206 -7.41 -18.99 -9.82
N VAL A 207 -8.37 -18.09 -10.06
CA VAL A 207 -9.00 -17.27 -9.03
C VAL A 207 -10.49 -17.15 -9.27
N SER A 208 -11.26 -17.07 -8.19
CA SER A 208 -12.65 -16.60 -8.19
C SER A 208 -12.80 -15.45 -7.19
N SER A 209 -13.74 -14.54 -7.45
CA SER A 209 -13.96 -13.38 -6.59
C SER A 209 -15.41 -12.94 -6.64
N PHE A 210 -15.91 -12.46 -5.49
CA PHE A 210 -17.21 -11.81 -5.33
C PHE A 210 -17.02 -10.54 -4.52
N GLY A 211 -17.73 -9.46 -4.92
CA GLY A 211 -17.65 -8.19 -4.24
C GLY A 211 -18.64 -7.18 -4.78
N GLY A 212 -18.67 -6.01 -4.17
CA GLY A 212 -19.53 -4.93 -4.62
C GLY A 212 -19.53 -3.74 -3.66
N MET A 213 -20.21 -2.67 -4.08
CA MET A 213 -20.54 -1.53 -3.23
C MET A 213 -21.85 -1.81 -2.52
N GLN A 214 -21.86 -1.89 -1.19
CA GLN A 214 -23.05 -2.15 -0.38
C GLN A 214 -23.39 -0.96 0.53
N GLN A 215 -22.40 -0.31 1.13
CA GLN A 215 -22.60 0.68 2.18
C GLN A 215 -22.75 2.10 1.64
N PHE A 216 -21.81 2.56 0.80
CA PHE A 216 -21.75 3.97 0.39
C PHE A 216 -22.53 4.26 -0.89
N ARG A 217 -23.84 3.96 -0.85
CA ARG A 217 -24.82 4.17 -1.94
C ARG A 217 -25.80 5.27 -1.59
N PRO A 218 -26.34 6.00 -2.59
CA PRO A 218 -27.33 7.06 -2.36
C PRO A 218 -28.57 6.60 -1.59
N GLU A 219 -29.05 5.38 -1.84
CA GLU A 219 -30.21 4.78 -1.17
C GLU A 219 -30.00 4.51 0.33
N ASN A 220 -28.76 4.42 0.78
CA ASN A 220 -28.39 4.23 2.18
C ASN A 220 -28.18 5.56 2.94
N ALA A 221 -28.31 6.70 2.24
CA ALA A 221 -28.18 8.00 2.89
C ALA A 221 -29.28 8.20 3.94
N PRO A 222 -28.98 8.78 5.10
CA PRO A 222 -30.02 9.16 6.07
C PRO A 222 -31.09 10.00 5.42
N ALA A 223 -32.36 9.79 5.81
CA ALA A 223 -33.49 10.58 5.29
C ALA A 223 -33.23 12.09 5.49
N GLY A 224 -33.41 12.87 4.44
CA GLY A 224 -33.13 14.31 4.45
C GLY A 224 -31.67 14.71 4.31
N ALA A 225 -30.75 13.75 4.12
CA ALA A 225 -29.32 14.08 3.96
C ALA A 225 -29.08 14.96 2.73
N GLY A 226 -28.32 16.05 2.92
CA GLY A 226 -27.84 16.94 1.86
C GLY A 226 -26.78 16.28 0.98
N ASN A 227 -26.22 17.05 0.04
CA ASN A 227 -25.12 16.63 -0.80
C ASN A 227 -23.75 16.91 -0.17
N ARG A 228 -23.70 17.89 0.76
CA ARG A 228 -22.48 18.31 1.48
C ARG A 228 -22.76 18.48 2.97
N CYS A 229 -21.92 17.89 3.81
CA CYS A 229 -22.12 17.86 5.26
C CYS A 229 -22.19 19.27 5.90
N LEU A 230 -21.38 20.23 5.43
CA LEU A 230 -21.27 21.57 6.03
C LEU A 230 -22.02 22.65 5.23
N VAL A 231 -22.83 22.29 4.23
CA VAL A 231 -23.48 23.25 3.34
C VAL A 231 -25.00 23.10 3.34
N ASP A 232 -25.50 21.93 2.95
CA ASP A 232 -26.92 21.68 2.70
C ASP A 232 -27.48 20.48 3.48
N CYS A 233 -26.68 19.83 4.31
CA CYS A 233 -27.17 18.77 5.20
C CYS A 233 -27.79 19.41 6.47
N PRO A 234 -29.06 19.08 6.81
CA PRO A 234 -29.67 19.59 8.04
C PRO A 234 -28.85 19.22 9.27
N PRO A 235 -28.69 20.14 10.25
CA PRO A 235 -27.84 19.92 11.43
C PRO A 235 -28.22 18.65 12.21
N GLU A 236 -29.52 18.36 12.34
CA GLU A 236 -30.01 17.17 13.04
C GLU A 236 -29.68 15.86 12.32
N VAL A 237 -29.64 15.88 10.99
CA VAL A 237 -29.23 14.72 10.17
C VAL A 237 -27.71 14.55 10.25
N GLU A 238 -26.97 15.65 10.09
CA GLU A 238 -25.50 15.67 10.15
C GLU A 238 -24.98 15.20 11.51
N ALA A 239 -25.59 15.68 12.60
CA ALA A 239 -25.20 15.35 13.97
C ALA A 239 -25.34 13.85 14.28
N ASN A 240 -26.27 13.15 13.64
CA ASN A 240 -26.49 11.71 13.84
C ASN A 240 -25.77 10.82 12.79
N CYS A 241 -25.15 11.43 11.78
CA CYS A 241 -24.47 10.68 10.73
C CYS A 241 -23.07 10.22 11.22
N PRO A 242 -22.77 8.90 11.23
CA PRO A 242 -21.44 8.43 11.63
C PRO A 242 -20.33 8.81 10.64
N PHE A 243 -20.71 9.18 9.40
CA PHE A 243 -19.78 9.54 8.33
C PHE A 243 -19.74 11.02 8.01
N SER A 244 -20.21 11.86 8.95
CA SER A 244 -20.13 13.32 8.83
C SER A 244 -18.70 13.79 8.60
N ALA A 245 -18.49 14.67 7.60
CA ALA A 245 -17.19 15.26 7.33
C ALA A 245 -16.71 16.14 8.49
N ARG A 246 -17.63 16.79 9.21
CA ARG A 246 -17.31 17.56 10.41
C ARG A 246 -16.68 16.66 11.47
N LYS A 247 -17.36 15.55 11.82
CA LYS A 247 -16.88 14.60 12.83
C LYS A 247 -15.55 13.97 12.42
N GLN A 248 -15.45 13.54 11.15
CA GLN A 248 -14.28 12.84 10.66
C GLN A 248 -13.02 13.72 10.59
N TYR A 249 -13.18 15.00 10.21
CA TYR A 249 -12.03 15.82 9.84
C TYR A 249 -11.81 17.04 10.73
N LEU A 250 -12.84 17.62 11.33
CA LEU A 250 -12.70 18.76 12.24
C LEU A 250 -12.63 18.34 13.71
N GLU A 251 -13.47 17.37 14.11
CA GLU A 251 -13.54 16.90 15.50
C GLU A 251 -12.52 15.77 15.80
N HIS A 252 -12.14 14.99 14.78
CA HIS A 252 -11.13 13.92 14.86
C HIS A 252 -10.00 14.12 13.84
N PRO A 253 -9.25 15.23 13.88
CA PRO A 253 -8.33 15.63 12.80
C PRO A 253 -7.11 14.70 12.64
N ASP A 254 -6.79 13.86 13.62
CA ASP A 254 -5.58 13.04 13.63
C ASP A 254 -5.73 11.70 12.87
N ARG A 255 -6.95 11.39 12.39
CA ARG A 255 -7.21 10.13 11.68
C ARG A 255 -7.18 10.33 10.17
N TRP A 256 -6.04 10.04 9.54
CA TRP A 256 -5.85 10.11 8.08
C TRP A 256 -6.12 11.50 7.46
N SER A 257 -6.26 12.53 8.26
CA SER A 257 -6.68 13.86 7.83
C SER A 257 -5.65 14.63 6.98
N PHE A 258 -4.39 14.19 6.96
CA PHE A 258 -3.34 14.82 6.15
C PHE A 258 -3.65 14.84 4.65
N TYR A 259 -4.42 13.88 4.14
CA TYR A 259 -4.91 13.93 2.75
C TYR A 259 -5.96 15.02 2.53
N VAL A 260 -6.77 15.30 3.56
CA VAL A 260 -7.86 16.28 3.51
C VAL A 260 -7.32 17.71 3.42
N TRP A 261 -6.21 17.97 4.11
CA TRP A 261 -5.62 19.31 4.26
C TRP A 261 -4.54 19.64 3.23
N ARG A 262 -4.46 18.87 2.14
CA ARG A 262 -3.47 19.07 1.09
C ARG A 262 -3.44 20.51 0.56
N ASP A 263 -4.61 21.11 0.30
CA ASP A 263 -4.72 22.48 -0.20
C ASP A 263 -4.38 23.55 0.86
N LEU A 264 -4.07 23.13 2.07
CA LEU A 264 -3.60 23.95 3.18
C LEU A 264 -2.18 23.55 3.65
N GLU A 265 -1.46 22.71 2.90
CA GLU A 265 -0.14 22.22 3.32
C GLU A 265 0.91 23.35 3.44
N ASN A 266 0.69 24.48 2.77
CA ASN A 266 1.51 25.68 2.88
C ASN A 266 1.16 26.59 4.05
N VAL A 267 0.09 26.31 4.74
CA VAL A 267 -0.32 27.04 5.95
C VAL A 267 0.24 26.32 7.15
N GLU A 268 1.24 26.90 7.80
CA GLU A 268 1.96 26.25 8.92
C GLU A 268 1.01 25.74 10.04
N ARG A 269 -0.07 26.48 10.31
CA ARG A 269 -1.11 26.11 11.31
C ARG A 269 -2.49 26.51 10.81
N PRO A 270 -3.14 25.72 9.94
CA PRO A 270 -4.47 26.05 9.45
C PRO A 270 -5.49 26.10 10.59
N THR A 271 -6.26 27.19 10.65
CA THR A 271 -7.32 27.36 11.66
C THR A 271 -8.52 26.44 11.37
N LEU A 272 -9.37 26.21 12.39
CA LEU A 272 -10.61 25.46 12.20
C LEU A 272 -11.54 26.10 11.16
N GLU A 273 -11.54 27.44 11.08
CA GLU A 273 -12.32 28.18 10.09
C GLU A 273 -11.83 27.92 8.65
N GLN A 274 -10.49 27.96 8.45
CA GLN A 274 -9.89 27.61 7.15
C GLN A 274 -10.18 26.17 6.75
N LYS A 275 -10.07 25.23 7.67
CA LYS A 275 -10.41 23.82 7.46
C LYS A 275 -11.89 23.64 7.14
N ALA A 276 -12.78 24.30 7.88
CA ALA A 276 -14.22 24.25 7.61
C ALA A 276 -14.58 24.89 6.27
N ALA A 277 -13.92 25.99 5.89
CA ALA A 277 -14.08 26.62 4.58
C ALA A 277 -13.68 25.66 3.43
N LEU A 278 -12.53 25.01 3.56
CA LEU A 278 -12.08 24.01 2.58
C LEU A 278 -13.08 22.84 2.44
N LEU A 279 -13.64 22.33 3.54
CA LEU A 279 -14.62 21.25 3.49
C LEU A 279 -15.94 21.66 2.81
N LYS A 280 -16.28 22.95 2.76
CA LYS A 280 -17.47 23.40 2.03
C LYS A 280 -17.32 23.30 0.52
N THR A 281 -16.10 23.30 0.00
CA THR A 281 -15.80 23.33 -1.45
C THR A 281 -15.15 22.04 -1.96
N SER A 282 -14.25 21.43 -1.18
CA SER A 282 -13.53 20.23 -1.58
C SER A 282 -14.41 18.97 -1.57
N ASP A 283 -13.96 17.93 -2.26
CA ASP A 283 -14.64 16.63 -2.29
C ASP A 283 -14.75 15.99 -0.91
N TYR A 284 -13.86 16.32 0.01
CA TYR A 284 -13.89 15.82 1.39
C TYR A 284 -15.13 16.26 2.19
N GLY A 285 -15.81 17.30 1.77
CA GLY A 285 -17.08 17.74 2.35
C GLY A 285 -18.33 17.08 1.77
N LEU A 286 -18.22 16.27 0.72
CA LEU A 286 -19.34 15.56 0.12
C LEU A 286 -20.00 14.59 1.10
N CYS A 287 -21.31 14.39 0.94
CA CYS A 287 -22.02 13.31 1.63
C CYS A 287 -21.40 11.96 1.22
N ALA A 288 -20.99 11.15 2.20
CA ALA A 288 -20.34 9.87 1.94
C ALA A 288 -21.14 8.93 1.03
N TYR A 289 -22.45 9.02 1.08
CA TYR A 289 -23.36 8.20 0.29
C TYR A 289 -23.62 8.74 -1.13
N LYS A 290 -23.20 9.98 -1.42
CA LYS A 290 -23.51 10.68 -2.68
C LYS A 290 -22.25 11.15 -3.42
N THR A 291 -21.10 10.55 -3.15
CA THR A 291 -19.83 10.92 -3.79
C THR A 291 -19.69 10.41 -5.21
N GLY A 292 -20.53 9.45 -5.62
CA GLY A 292 -20.33 8.72 -6.88
C GLY A 292 -19.10 7.82 -6.88
N ALA A 293 -18.65 7.37 -5.70
CA ALA A 293 -17.54 6.42 -5.62
C ALA A 293 -17.92 5.09 -6.32
N GLU A 294 -16.99 4.58 -7.13
CA GLU A 294 -17.17 3.35 -7.92
C GLU A 294 -16.45 2.16 -7.28
N ILE A 295 -15.59 2.42 -6.30
CA ILE A 295 -14.75 1.41 -5.67
C ILE A 295 -15.58 0.53 -4.72
N VAL A 296 -15.39 -0.78 -4.80
CA VAL A 296 -16.12 -1.75 -3.96
C VAL A 296 -15.77 -1.59 -2.48
N ASP A 297 -16.74 -1.88 -1.60
CA ASP A 297 -16.56 -1.79 -0.14
C ASP A 297 -16.48 -3.16 0.55
N ASN A 298 -16.68 -4.23 -0.20
CA ASN A 298 -16.44 -5.60 0.23
C ASN A 298 -16.01 -6.46 -0.96
N GLN A 299 -15.06 -7.39 -0.72
CA GLN A 299 -14.61 -8.35 -1.74
C GLN A 299 -13.99 -9.59 -1.09
N THR A 300 -14.37 -10.76 -1.58
CA THR A 300 -13.77 -12.05 -1.20
C THR A 300 -13.10 -12.66 -2.42
N VAL A 301 -11.87 -13.11 -2.25
CA VAL A 301 -11.05 -13.72 -3.30
C VAL A 301 -10.63 -15.12 -2.87
N ILE A 302 -10.73 -16.10 -3.75
CA ILE A 302 -10.23 -17.46 -3.56
C ILE A 302 -9.23 -17.78 -4.67
N ILE A 303 -8.01 -18.17 -4.28
CA ILE A 303 -6.88 -18.43 -5.17
C ILE A 303 -6.48 -19.89 -5.05
N GLN A 304 -6.37 -20.60 -6.16
CA GLN A 304 -5.80 -21.94 -6.21
C GLN A 304 -4.36 -21.88 -6.74
N PHE A 305 -3.48 -22.63 -6.10
CA PHE A 305 -2.08 -22.78 -6.48
C PHE A 305 -1.82 -24.09 -7.25
N ALA A 306 -0.69 -24.14 -7.96
CA ALA A 306 -0.30 -25.27 -8.82
C ALA A 306 -0.10 -26.59 -8.05
N ASP A 307 0.16 -26.53 -6.75
CA ASP A 307 0.29 -27.69 -5.86
C ASP A 307 -1.05 -28.16 -5.27
N GLY A 308 -2.17 -27.53 -5.66
CA GLY A 308 -3.52 -27.82 -5.17
C GLY A 308 -3.92 -27.09 -3.90
N SER A 309 -3.00 -26.38 -3.23
CA SER A 309 -3.31 -25.57 -2.06
C SER A 309 -4.20 -24.38 -2.42
N ILE A 310 -4.90 -23.83 -1.41
CA ILE A 310 -5.87 -22.74 -1.62
C ILE A 310 -5.53 -21.59 -0.67
N ALA A 311 -5.69 -20.35 -1.16
CA ALA A 311 -5.72 -19.18 -0.30
C ALA A 311 -7.04 -18.42 -0.45
N SER A 312 -7.46 -17.77 0.63
CA SER A 312 -8.58 -16.83 0.60
C SER A 312 -8.18 -15.48 1.19
N HIS A 313 -8.77 -14.42 0.64
CA HIS A 313 -8.64 -13.06 1.16
C HIS A 313 -10.01 -12.41 1.26
N ASN A 314 -10.32 -11.86 2.43
CA ASN A 314 -11.56 -11.13 2.68
C ASN A 314 -11.24 -9.66 2.96
N MET A 315 -11.71 -8.76 2.11
CA MET A 315 -11.64 -7.33 2.29
C MET A 315 -13.01 -6.80 2.69
N LEU A 316 -13.08 -6.14 3.84
CA LEU A 316 -14.28 -5.49 4.36
C LEU A 316 -13.94 -4.05 4.75
N THR A 317 -14.76 -3.09 4.34
CA THR A 317 -14.52 -1.68 4.62
C THR A 317 -15.62 -1.07 5.48
N GLY A 318 -15.41 0.18 5.91
CA GLY A 318 -16.38 0.89 6.75
C GLY A 318 -16.45 0.37 8.19
N THR A 319 -15.54 -0.48 8.60
CA THR A 319 -15.48 -1.05 9.97
C THR A 319 -15.07 0.03 10.99
N PRO A 320 -15.46 -0.12 12.28
CA PRO A 320 -15.05 0.81 13.34
C PRO A 320 -13.53 0.87 13.53
N LEU A 321 -12.86 -0.27 13.41
CA LEU A 321 -11.40 -0.43 13.59
C LEU A 321 -10.77 -1.07 12.38
N ALA A 322 -9.57 -0.63 12.03
CA ALA A 322 -8.71 -1.36 11.10
C ALA A 322 -8.23 -2.65 11.75
N GLN A 323 -8.13 -3.73 10.98
CA GLN A 323 -7.63 -5.00 11.48
C GLN A 323 -7.14 -5.88 10.34
N ARG A 324 -6.01 -6.56 10.55
CA ARG A 324 -5.56 -7.66 9.68
C ARG A 324 -5.42 -8.95 10.46
N THR A 325 -5.94 -10.03 9.89
CA THR A 325 -5.75 -11.37 10.41
C THR A 325 -5.08 -12.27 9.38
N ILE A 326 -4.37 -13.27 9.85
CA ILE A 326 -3.78 -14.32 9.02
C ILE A 326 -3.92 -15.67 9.73
N HIS A 327 -4.32 -16.70 8.98
CA HIS A 327 -4.30 -18.08 9.39
C HIS A 327 -3.61 -18.91 8.29
N ILE A 328 -2.55 -19.61 8.64
CA ILE A 328 -1.78 -20.45 7.73
C ILE A 328 -1.81 -21.88 8.26
N THR A 329 -2.27 -22.82 7.44
CA THR A 329 -2.32 -24.24 7.75
C THR A 329 -1.33 -25.00 6.87
N GLY A 330 -0.49 -25.80 7.48
CA GLY A 330 0.43 -26.72 6.81
C GLY A 330 0.20 -28.17 7.21
N GLU A 331 1.01 -29.08 6.62
CA GLU A 331 0.92 -30.52 6.89
C GLU A 331 1.13 -30.89 8.37
N ARG A 332 1.90 -30.05 9.10
CA ARG A 332 2.35 -30.36 10.46
C ARG A 332 1.90 -29.35 11.51
N GLY A 333 1.06 -28.40 11.14
CA GLY A 333 0.62 -27.40 12.12
C GLY A 333 0.03 -26.15 11.46
N GLU A 334 -0.15 -25.13 12.28
CA GLU A 334 -0.79 -23.87 11.88
C GLU A 334 -0.14 -22.66 12.54
N ILE A 335 -0.34 -21.49 11.94
CA ILE A 335 -0.07 -20.19 12.54
C ILE A 335 -1.32 -19.33 12.42
N LEU A 336 -1.74 -18.73 13.53
CA LEU A 336 -2.92 -17.87 13.63
C LEU A 336 -2.53 -16.56 14.33
N GLY A 337 -2.85 -15.41 13.74
CA GLY A 337 -2.51 -14.14 14.36
C GLY A 337 -3.25 -12.90 13.85
N ARG A 338 -3.10 -11.83 14.62
CA ARG A 338 -3.59 -10.48 14.30
C ARG A 338 -2.43 -9.50 14.35
N VAL A 339 -2.29 -8.73 13.27
CA VAL A 339 -1.22 -7.71 13.17
C VAL A 339 -1.35 -6.64 14.26
N ASP A 340 -2.58 -6.20 14.50
CA ASP A 340 -2.86 -5.11 15.45
C ASP A 340 -2.52 -5.48 16.90
N ASP A 341 -2.52 -6.76 17.22
CA ASP A 341 -2.09 -7.28 18.54
C ASP A 341 -0.56 -7.49 18.59
N SER A 342 0.15 -7.38 17.45
CA SER A 342 1.57 -7.73 17.30
C SER A 342 1.89 -9.15 17.83
N ARG A 343 0.93 -10.06 17.71
CA ARG A 343 0.99 -11.40 18.31
C ARG A 343 0.42 -12.46 17.37
N PHE A 344 1.07 -13.63 17.36
CA PHE A 344 0.52 -14.82 16.73
C PHE A 344 0.82 -16.08 17.55
N THR A 345 0.01 -17.10 17.35
CA THR A 345 0.19 -18.44 17.93
C THR A 345 0.55 -19.41 16.82
N MET A 346 1.55 -20.24 17.07
CA MET A 346 1.98 -21.34 16.23
C MET A 346 1.74 -22.65 16.96
N ARG A 347 1.07 -23.61 16.31
CA ARG A 347 0.88 -24.98 16.80
C ARG A 347 1.52 -25.95 15.83
N VAL A 348 2.34 -26.86 16.33
CA VAL A 348 3.00 -27.90 15.54
C VAL A 348 2.67 -29.25 16.15
N LEU A 349 2.22 -30.21 15.35
CA LEU A 349 1.89 -31.57 15.77
C LEU A 349 3.09 -32.19 16.47
N ASP A 350 2.87 -32.79 17.64
CA ASP A 350 3.85 -33.50 18.46
C ASP A 350 3.21 -34.71 19.12
N PRO A 351 3.46 -35.92 18.60
CA PRO A 351 2.86 -37.15 19.15
C PRO A 351 3.35 -37.49 20.56
N HIS A 352 4.38 -36.82 21.06
CA HIS A 352 4.92 -37.04 22.40
C HIS A 352 4.35 -36.07 23.44
N SER A 353 3.60 -35.07 23.00
CA SER A 353 2.86 -34.15 23.87
C SER A 353 1.52 -34.71 24.25
N THR A 354 1.07 -34.49 25.50
CA THR A 354 -0.30 -34.88 25.95
C THR A 354 -1.42 -34.21 25.15
N ALA A 355 -1.13 -32.98 24.62
CA ALA A 355 -2.05 -32.24 23.74
C ALA A 355 -1.92 -32.64 22.26
N GLU A 356 -1.00 -33.57 21.92
CA GLU A 356 -0.67 -34.02 20.57
C GLU A 356 -0.10 -32.88 19.66
N TYR A 357 0.16 -31.72 20.24
CA TYR A 357 0.84 -30.59 19.60
C TYR A 357 1.64 -29.77 20.63
N ARG A 358 2.60 -29.01 20.13
CA ARG A 358 3.28 -27.93 20.88
C ARG A 358 2.76 -26.61 20.41
N GLU A 359 2.53 -25.69 21.37
CA GLU A 359 2.09 -24.33 21.11
C GLU A 359 3.18 -23.34 21.51
N GLU A 360 3.44 -22.37 20.63
CA GLU A 360 4.29 -21.21 20.87
C GLU A 360 3.48 -19.94 20.58
N THR A 361 3.37 -19.05 21.54
CA THR A 361 2.85 -17.70 21.31
C THR A 361 4.02 -16.73 21.15
N VAL A 362 4.10 -16.10 20.00
CA VAL A 362 5.09 -15.06 19.70
C VAL A 362 4.44 -13.70 19.94
N ASP A 363 4.92 -12.97 20.94
CA ASP A 363 4.51 -11.62 21.27
C ASP A 363 5.63 -10.64 20.96
N LEU A 364 5.48 -9.87 19.90
CA LEU A 364 6.49 -8.93 19.43
C LEU A 364 6.58 -7.66 20.30
N ASN A 365 5.56 -7.36 21.11
CA ASN A 365 5.62 -6.28 22.08
C ASN A 365 6.51 -6.65 23.27
N ALA A 366 6.57 -7.93 23.63
CA ALA A 366 7.38 -8.44 24.74
C ALA A 366 8.87 -8.59 24.42
N SER A 367 9.21 -8.67 23.13
CA SER A 367 10.60 -8.89 22.69
C SER A 367 11.52 -7.66 22.84
N GLY A 368 10.98 -6.51 23.24
CA GLY A 368 11.74 -5.27 23.39
C GLY A 368 12.22 -4.64 22.07
N ASP A 369 12.03 -5.28 20.95
CA ASP A 369 12.27 -4.70 19.63
C ASP A 369 11.13 -3.75 19.21
N THR A 370 11.08 -2.61 19.91
CA THR A 370 10.14 -1.53 19.59
C THR A 370 10.60 -0.70 18.38
N SER A 371 11.74 -1.02 17.77
CA SER A 371 12.27 -0.31 16.59
C SER A 371 11.36 -0.41 15.37
N GLY A 372 10.37 -1.31 15.39
CA GLY A 372 9.42 -1.52 14.31
C GLY A 372 7.97 -1.09 14.60
N VAL A 373 7.63 -0.66 15.82
CA VAL A 373 6.25 -0.33 16.22
C VAL A 373 5.93 1.17 16.05
N LYS A 374 6.94 2.02 16.04
CA LYS A 374 6.79 3.47 15.85
C LYS A 374 7.06 3.85 14.39
N GLY A 375 6.01 4.11 13.63
CA GLY A 375 6.09 4.54 12.23
C GLY A 375 4.97 3.95 11.37
N GLY A 376 4.82 4.44 10.13
CA GLY A 376 3.88 3.87 9.17
C GLY A 376 4.18 2.38 8.94
N HIS A 377 3.12 1.56 8.82
CA HIS A 377 3.22 0.11 8.58
C HIS A 377 4.11 -0.65 9.57
N ALA A 378 4.05 -0.28 10.87
CA ALA A 378 4.82 -0.92 11.94
C ALA A 378 6.35 -0.94 11.69
N GLY A 379 6.92 0.17 11.16
CA GLY A 379 8.34 0.30 10.84
C GLY A 379 8.79 -0.40 9.54
N GLY A 380 7.86 -0.93 8.78
CA GLY A 380 8.17 -1.57 7.49
C GLY A 380 8.75 -0.62 6.45
N ASP A 381 8.35 0.66 6.51
CA ASP A 381 8.82 1.67 5.55
C ASP A 381 10.34 1.88 5.62
N GLU A 382 10.91 2.04 6.81
CA GLU A 382 12.34 2.24 7.02
C GLU A 382 13.15 1.00 6.63
N ARG A 383 12.70 -0.19 7.05
CA ARG A 383 13.35 -1.47 6.73
C ARG A 383 13.35 -1.77 5.24
N LEU A 384 12.28 -1.37 4.53
CA LEU A 384 12.21 -1.49 3.08
C LEU A 384 13.26 -0.64 2.39
N VAL A 385 13.44 0.62 2.80
CA VAL A 385 14.48 1.49 2.23
C VAL A 385 15.88 1.00 2.58
N ALA A 386 16.09 0.55 3.82
CA ALA A 386 17.37 -0.05 4.23
C ALA A 386 17.75 -1.26 3.33
N ASP A 387 16.77 -2.11 3.02
CA ASP A 387 16.97 -3.29 2.17
C ASP A 387 17.20 -2.90 0.70
N PHE A 388 16.51 -1.87 0.21
CA PHE A 388 16.76 -1.30 -1.11
C PHE A 388 18.20 -0.77 -1.24
N VAL A 389 18.67 -0.01 -0.26
CA VAL A 389 20.03 0.51 -0.23
C VAL A 389 21.04 -0.63 -0.16
N SER A 390 20.81 -1.65 0.69
CA SER A 390 21.65 -2.85 0.76
C SER A 390 21.73 -3.57 -0.58
N LEU A 391 20.58 -3.73 -1.26
CA LEU A 391 20.53 -4.30 -2.60
C LEU A 391 21.39 -3.52 -3.60
N LEU A 392 21.36 -2.19 -3.57
CA LEU A 392 22.16 -1.34 -4.47
C LEU A 392 23.64 -1.39 -4.17
N LEU A 393 24.02 -1.48 -2.89
CA LEU A 393 25.40 -1.64 -2.45
C LEU A 393 25.98 -3.04 -2.75
N GLY A 394 25.16 -3.97 -3.25
CA GLY A 394 25.58 -5.37 -3.50
C GLY A 394 25.65 -6.21 -2.23
N GLU A 395 25.08 -5.74 -1.14
CA GLU A 395 24.90 -6.52 0.09
C GLU A 395 23.78 -7.55 -0.10
N LYS A 396 23.75 -8.59 0.74
CA LYS A 396 22.67 -9.59 0.69
C LYS A 396 21.38 -8.97 1.22
N PRO A 397 20.31 -8.85 0.40
CA PRO A 397 19.03 -8.35 0.86
C PRO A 397 18.38 -9.32 1.85
N SER A 398 17.42 -8.81 2.62
CA SER A 398 16.63 -9.62 3.55
C SER A 398 15.69 -10.58 2.81
N VAL A 399 15.10 -11.52 3.54
CA VAL A 399 14.06 -12.42 3.03
C VAL A 399 12.80 -11.67 2.59
N SER A 400 12.63 -10.42 3.06
CA SER A 400 11.50 -9.53 2.76
C SER A 400 11.67 -8.76 1.45
N CYS A 401 12.82 -8.84 0.77
CA CYS A 401 13.09 -8.12 -0.48
C CYS A 401 11.97 -8.32 -1.51
N THR A 402 11.51 -7.23 -2.07
CA THR A 402 10.31 -7.15 -2.94
C THR A 402 10.71 -6.82 -4.37
N SER A 403 11.52 -7.65 -5.03
CA SER A 403 11.86 -7.43 -6.43
C SER A 403 10.59 -7.36 -7.30
N ILE A 404 10.67 -6.68 -8.43
CA ILE A 404 9.55 -6.63 -9.39
C ILE A 404 9.15 -8.04 -9.82
N GLU A 405 10.10 -8.93 -10.05
CA GLU A 405 9.84 -10.32 -10.48
C GLU A 405 9.01 -11.09 -9.44
N ASP A 406 9.30 -10.89 -8.14
CA ASP A 406 8.54 -11.53 -7.05
C ASP A 406 7.12 -10.98 -6.89
N SER A 407 6.87 -9.76 -7.40
CA SER A 407 5.60 -9.05 -7.24
C SER A 407 4.62 -9.27 -8.41
N ILE A 408 5.09 -9.80 -9.55
CA ILE A 408 4.29 -10.02 -10.77
C ILE A 408 3.07 -10.90 -10.49
N ALA A 409 3.28 -12.04 -9.86
CA ALA A 409 2.22 -13.02 -9.61
C ALA A 409 1.08 -12.43 -8.76
N GLY A 410 1.42 -11.62 -7.77
CA GLY A 410 0.44 -10.91 -6.94
C GLY A 410 -0.40 -9.92 -7.74
N HIS A 411 0.23 -9.07 -8.55
CA HIS A 411 -0.50 -8.09 -9.39
C HIS A 411 -1.37 -8.78 -10.44
N MET A 412 -0.85 -9.80 -11.10
CA MET A 412 -1.64 -10.57 -12.07
C MET A 412 -2.86 -11.23 -11.41
N THR A 413 -2.69 -11.76 -10.19
CA THR A 413 -3.80 -12.34 -9.42
C THR A 413 -4.86 -11.28 -9.09
N VAL A 414 -4.48 -10.05 -8.75
CA VAL A 414 -5.41 -8.94 -8.51
C VAL A 414 -6.23 -8.64 -9.76
N PHE A 415 -5.60 -8.47 -10.93
CA PHE A 415 -6.31 -8.19 -12.17
C PHE A 415 -7.28 -9.32 -12.55
N ARG A 416 -6.90 -10.58 -12.35
CA ARG A 416 -7.77 -11.74 -12.60
C ARG A 416 -8.88 -11.88 -11.56
N ALA A 417 -8.65 -11.49 -10.32
CA ALA A 417 -9.70 -11.46 -9.29
C ALA A 417 -10.77 -10.41 -9.58
N ASP A 418 -10.37 -9.21 -10.04
CA ASP A 418 -11.31 -8.18 -10.46
C ASP A 418 -12.11 -8.65 -11.70
N GLN A 419 -11.45 -9.25 -12.70
CA GLN A 419 -12.13 -9.87 -13.85
C GLN A 419 -13.10 -10.98 -13.40
N ALA A 420 -12.73 -11.82 -12.44
CA ALA A 420 -13.59 -12.87 -11.89
C ALA A 420 -14.82 -12.28 -11.20
N MET A 421 -14.66 -11.18 -10.44
CA MET A 421 -15.75 -10.46 -9.78
C MET A 421 -16.74 -9.86 -10.80
N GLU A 422 -16.22 -9.24 -11.87
CA GLU A 422 -17.04 -8.62 -12.91
C GLU A 422 -17.81 -9.64 -13.75
N THR A 423 -17.17 -10.77 -14.07
CA THR A 423 -17.76 -11.79 -14.96
C THR A 423 -18.54 -12.88 -14.21
N GLY A 424 -18.33 -13.03 -12.89
CA GLY A 424 -18.87 -14.14 -12.12
C GLY A 424 -18.24 -15.50 -12.44
N GLN A 425 -17.10 -15.51 -13.17
CA GLN A 425 -16.43 -16.73 -13.63
C GLN A 425 -15.16 -17.02 -12.81
N VAL A 426 -14.75 -18.27 -12.80
CA VAL A 426 -13.38 -18.64 -12.40
C VAL A 426 -12.44 -18.27 -13.54
N VAL A 427 -11.37 -17.53 -13.21
CA VAL A 427 -10.43 -17.00 -14.22
C VAL A 427 -9.05 -17.63 -14.03
N GLU A 428 -8.43 -18.05 -15.12
CA GLU A 428 -7.05 -18.54 -15.15
C GLU A 428 -6.05 -17.40 -14.93
N ILE A 429 -4.98 -17.68 -14.17
CA ILE A 429 -3.88 -16.72 -13.93
C ILE A 429 -2.71 -17.10 -14.83
N PRO A 430 -2.39 -16.29 -15.87
CA PRO A 430 -1.29 -16.60 -16.76
C PRO A 430 0.06 -16.38 -16.08
N ARG A 431 1.06 -17.17 -16.48
CA ARG A 431 2.46 -16.86 -16.16
C ARG A 431 2.97 -15.73 -17.05
N VAL A 432 3.72 -14.79 -16.47
CA VAL A 432 4.25 -13.60 -17.17
C VAL A 432 5.78 -13.66 -17.28
#